data_b4335389f8c94e30be913bd6d90be767
#
_entry.id   b4335389f8c94e30be913bd6d90be767
#
_cell.length_a   1.000
_cell.length_b   1.000
_cell.length_c   1.000
_cell.angle_alpha   90.00
_cell.angle_beta   90.00
_cell.angle_gamma   90.00
#
_symmetry.space_group_name_H-M   'P 1'
#
loop_
_entity.id
_entity.type
_entity.pdbx_description
1 polymer ?
#
loop_
_entity_poly.entity_id
_entity_poly.type
_entity_poly.pdbx_seq_one_letter_code
_entity_poly.pdbx_strand_id
1 'polypeptide(L)'
;MNQTLERLIGQLIIAGFRGSNAPPDSPIVNFIKDYNLAGVILYDEDVKIGGLGTRNIQTPGQVKDLSNQLQSFSKGDLLISIDQEGGGTNRLKPDYGFPETPSWNHMGLLDNDLMTQQFSQTIASTLNDCGINVNFAPVLDLDYGDDTVIGKAKRANSNLPKTVVQHSRVFIQSLKENNIISCGKHFPGQGSAFGDTHKGSTNISDTW
;
A
#
# COMPACT_ATOMS: atom_id res chain seq x y z
N MET A 1 -13.76 5.91 -29.83
CA MET A 1 -12.37 5.58 -30.29
C MET A 1 -12.12 4.12 -29.99
N ASN A 2 -11.76 3.32 -30.99
CA ASN A 2 -11.40 1.91 -30.75
C ASN A 2 -10.08 1.90 -29.92
N GLN A 3 -10.13 1.31 -28.73
CA GLN A 3 -8.92 1.07 -27.93
C GLN A 3 -8.18 -0.11 -28.53
N THR A 4 -6.83 0.00 -28.65
CA THR A 4 -6.01 -1.14 -29.07
C THR A 4 -5.90 -2.17 -27.93
N LEU A 5 -5.54 -3.41 -28.25
CA LEU A 5 -5.38 -4.48 -27.24
C LEU A 5 -4.33 -4.11 -26.19
N GLU A 6 -3.23 -3.49 -26.60
CA GLU A 6 -2.15 -3.02 -25.71
C GLU A 6 -2.67 -2.02 -24.68
N ARG A 7 -3.55 -1.10 -25.09
CA ARG A 7 -4.15 -0.11 -24.17
C ARG A 7 -5.15 -0.74 -23.22
N LEU A 8 -5.86 -1.77 -23.63
CA LEU A 8 -6.76 -2.55 -22.76
C LEU A 8 -5.94 -3.36 -21.73
N ILE A 9 -4.84 -3.95 -22.16
CA ILE A 9 -3.92 -4.67 -21.25
C ILE A 9 -3.29 -3.69 -20.24
N GLY A 10 -2.86 -2.52 -20.69
CA GLY A 10 -2.29 -1.48 -19.82
C GLY A 10 -3.22 -1.10 -18.65
N GLN A 11 -4.53 -1.08 -18.89
CA GLN A 11 -5.55 -0.80 -17.85
C GLN A 11 -5.69 -1.91 -16.78
N LEU A 12 -5.01 -3.03 -16.94
CA LEU A 12 -4.96 -4.10 -15.93
C LEU A 12 -3.66 -4.08 -15.12
N ILE A 13 -2.75 -3.13 -15.38
CA ILE A 13 -1.40 -3.12 -14.81
C ILE A 13 -1.19 -1.91 -13.92
N ILE A 14 -0.74 -2.17 -12.70
CA ILE A 14 -0.14 -1.18 -11.79
C ILE A 14 1.37 -1.46 -11.77
N ALA A 15 2.18 -0.47 -12.15
CA ALA A 15 3.63 -0.65 -12.29
C ALA A 15 4.44 0.12 -11.25
N GLY A 16 5.47 -0.52 -10.70
CA GLY A 16 6.51 0.17 -9.93
C GLY A 16 7.57 0.79 -10.86
N PHE A 17 8.17 1.89 -10.42
CA PHE A 17 9.21 2.59 -11.17
C PHE A 17 10.30 3.13 -10.24
N ARG A 18 11.38 3.66 -10.81
CA ARG A 18 12.47 4.34 -10.08
C ARG A 18 12.43 5.84 -10.33
N GLY A 19 12.86 6.59 -9.33
CA GLY A 19 12.94 8.05 -9.37
C GLY A 19 11.90 8.72 -8.48
N SER A 20 12.28 9.88 -7.95
CA SER A 20 11.46 10.73 -7.09
C SER A 20 10.71 11.84 -7.86
N ASN A 21 10.81 11.82 -9.18
CA ASN A 21 10.09 12.71 -10.12
C ASN A 21 9.71 11.93 -11.38
N ALA A 22 8.84 12.49 -12.21
CA ALA A 22 8.36 11.89 -13.45
C ALA A 22 8.58 12.85 -14.64
N PRO A 23 9.82 13.00 -15.16
CA PRO A 23 10.07 13.79 -16.34
C PRO A 23 9.26 13.30 -17.56
N PRO A 24 8.87 14.19 -18.50
CA PRO A 24 7.99 13.87 -19.63
C PRO A 24 8.46 12.73 -20.55
N ASP A 25 9.77 12.44 -20.56
CA ASP A 25 10.45 11.41 -21.35
C ASP A 25 10.84 10.18 -20.53
N SER A 26 10.48 10.13 -19.24
CA SER A 26 10.78 8.99 -18.39
C SER A 26 10.01 7.73 -18.81
N PRO A 27 10.57 6.53 -18.59
CA PRO A 27 9.92 5.27 -18.95
C PRO A 27 8.50 5.13 -18.38
N ILE A 28 8.27 5.55 -17.13
CA ILE A 28 6.95 5.44 -16.50
C ILE A 28 5.93 6.35 -17.19
N VAL A 29 6.33 7.57 -17.60
CA VAL A 29 5.46 8.49 -18.32
C VAL A 29 5.11 7.93 -19.69
N ASN A 30 6.07 7.32 -20.39
CA ASN A 30 5.83 6.65 -21.68
C ASN A 30 4.82 5.51 -21.50
N PHE A 31 4.95 4.67 -20.47
CA PHE A 31 3.98 3.61 -20.20
C PHE A 31 2.58 4.15 -19.90
N ILE A 32 2.44 5.22 -19.13
CA ILE A 32 1.15 5.87 -18.88
C ILE A 32 0.51 6.37 -20.17
N LYS A 33 1.27 7.05 -21.04
CA LYS A 33 0.77 7.66 -22.28
C LYS A 33 0.45 6.62 -23.36
N ASP A 34 1.38 5.70 -23.59
CA ASP A 34 1.33 4.80 -24.77
C ASP A 34 0.40 3.62 -24.50
N TYR A 35 0.50 3.02 -23.33
CA TYR A 35 -0.28 1.83 -22.95
C TYR A 35 -1.50 2.11 -22.10
N ASN A 36 -1.76 3.37 -21.71
CA ASN A 36 -2.88 3.72 -20.83
C ASN A 36 -2.87 2.92 -19.52
N LEU A 37 -1.73 2.94 -18.84
CA LEU A 37 -1.50 2.18 -17.62
C LEU A 37 -2.58 2.48 -16.57
N ALA A 38 -3.07 1.45 -15.86
CA ALA A 38 -4.06 1.62 -14.81
C ALA A 38 -3.54 2.43 -13.63
N GLY A 39 -2.27 2.21 -13.27
CA GLY A 39 -1.71 2.91 -12.13
C GLY A 39 -0.22 2.65 -11.91
N VAL A 40 0.26 3.25 -10.84
CA VAL A 40 1.61 3.11 -10.34
C VAL A 40 1.60 2.74 -8.85
N ILE A 41 2.68 2.09 -8.40
CA ILE A 41 2.90 1.84 -6.97
C ILE A 41 4.18 2.54 -6.52
N LEU A 42 4.10 3.27 -5.41
CA LEU A 42 5.20 4.01 -4.82
C LEU A 42 5.89 3.19 -3.73
N TYR A 43 7.22 3.25 -3.72
CA TYR A 43 8.08 2.65 -2.70
C TYR A 43 9.07 3.68 -2.17
N ASP A 44 9.50 3.51 -0.94
CA ASP A 44 10.52 4.36 -0.29
C ASP A 44 11.95 3.88 -0.56
N GLU A 45 12.16 2.58 -0.70
CA GLU A 45 13.48 1.97 -0.86
C GLU A 45 13.57 1.16 -2.17
N ASP A 46 14.72 1.23 -2.82
CA ASP A 46 15.08 0.32 -3.90
C ASP A 46 15.85 -0.87 -3.34
N VAL A 47 15.30 -2.06 -3.47
CA VAL A 47 15.88 -3.29 -2.90
C VAL A 47 17.30 -3.57 -3.38
N LYS A 48 17.67 -3.11 -4.60
CA LYS A 48 19.02 -3.31 -5.15
C LYS A 48 20.04 -2.31 -4.61
N ILE A 49 19.59 -1.09 -4.33
CA ILE A 49 20.44 0.01 -3.86
C ILE A 49 20.50 -0.02 -2.34
N GLY A 50 19.36 -0.27 -1.70
CA GLY A 50 19.17 -0.15 -0.26
C GLY A 50 19.14 1.30 0.22
N GLY A 51 18.76 1.48 1.48
CA GLY A 51 18.75 2.78 2.14
C GLY A 51 17.47 3.60 1.93
N LEU A 52 17.27 4.54 2.85
CA LEU A 52 16.09 5.40 2.90
C LEU A 52 16.06 6.37 1.71
N GLY A 53 14.86 6.59 1.16
CA GLY A 53 14.62 7.59 0.11
C GLY A 53 15.25 7.27 -1.24
N THR A 54 15.65 6.03 -1.47
CA THR A 54 16.36 5.62 -2.71
C THR A 54 15.43 5.38 -3.89
N ARG A 55 14.09 5.52 -3.71
CA ARG A 55 13.15 5.26 -4.79
C ARG A 55 12.19 6.42 -5.05
N ASN A 56 10.94 6.37 -4.58
CA ASN A 56 9.92 7.35 -4.96
C ASN A 56 9.61 8.37 -3.86
N ILE A 57 10.01 8.11 -2.61
CA ILE A 57 9.55 8.83 -1.43
C ILE A 57 10.75 9.47 -0.72
N GLN A 58 10.71 10.80 -0.53
CA GLN A 58 11.76 11.57 0.14
C GLN A 58 11.20 12.59 1.14
N THR A 59 10.11 13.28 0.78
CA THR A 59 9.40 14.23 1.66
C THR A 59 7.93 14.31 1.28
N PRO A 60 7.01 14.78 2.17
CA PRO A 60 5.60 14.94 1.84
C PRO A 60 5.35 15.82 0.61
N GLY A 61 6.04 16.95 0.52
CA GLY A 61 5.92 17.87 -0.63
C GLY A 61 6.38 17.21 -1.93
N GLN A 62 7.52 16.51 -1.91
CA GLN A 62 8.02 15.81 -3.08
C GLN A 62 7.04 14.71 -3.56
N VAL A 63 6.46 13.91 -2.64
CA VAL A 63 5.49 12.87 -3.02
C VAL A 63 4.24 13.48 -3.64
N LYS A 64 3.73 14.59 -3.09
CA LYS A 64 2.61 15.33 -3.67
C LYS A 64 2.91 15.82 -5.09
N ASP A 65 4.08 16.38 -5.30
CA ASP A 65 4.51 16.87 -6.61
C ASP A 65 4.66 15.72 -7.61
N LEU A 66 5.24 14.58 -7.19
CA LEU A 66 5.34 13.39 -8.00
C LEU A 66 3.95 12.85 -8.40
N SER A 67 3.02 12.77 -7.44
CA SER A 67 1.64 12.32 -7.69
C SER A 67 0.94 13.23 -8.70
N ASN A 68 1.07 14.55 -8.55
CA ASN A 68 0.51 15.53 -9.49
C ASN A 68 1.13 15.41 -10.89
N GLN A 69 2.45 15.21 -10.98
CA GLN A 69 3.13 15.00 -12.27
C GLN A 69 2.60 13.74 -12.97
N LEU A 70 2.56 12.60 -12.27
CA LEU A 70 2.07 11.34 -12.83
C LEU A 70 0.62 11.46 -13.29
N GLN A 71 -0.24 12.07 -12.49
CA GLN A 71 -1.65 12.29 -12.82
C GLN A 71 -1.81 13.16 -14.08
N SER A 72 -0.97 14.19 -14.26
CA SER A 72 -1.04 15.09 -15.41
C SER A 72 -0.77 14.42 -16.77
N PHE A 73 -0.12 13.26 -16.77
CA PHE A 73 0.16 12.49 -17.96
C PHE A 73 -0.92 11.44 -18.31
N SER A 74 -1.82 11.15 -17.37
CA SER A 74 -2.94 10.24 -17.59
C SER A 74 -4.11 10.95 -18.28
N LYS A 75 -4.87 10.21 -19.08
CA LYS A 75 -6.11 10.69 -19.71
C LYS A 75 -7.35 10.55 -18.82
N GLY A 76 -7.22 9.91 -17.70
CA GLY A 76 -8.25 9.68 -16.69
C GLY A 76 -7.60 9.58 -15.31
N ASP A 77 -8.34 9.10 -14.34
CA ASP A 77 -7.82 8.92 -12.99
C ASP A 77 -6.80 7.79 -12.95
N LEU A 78 -5.52 8.14 -12.76
CA LEU A 78 -4.44 7.16 -12.55
C LEU A 78 -4.53 6.64 -11.12
N LEU A 79 -4.46 5.33 -10.93
CA LEU A 79 -4.33 4.73 -9.62
C LEU A 79 -2.90 4.96 -9.10
N ILE A 80 -2.75 5.79 -8.08
CA ILE A 80 -1.47 5.99 -7.38
C ILE A 80 -1.55 5.23 -6.08
N SER A 81 -0.82 4.13 -5.98
CA SER A 81 -0.96 3.15 -4.91
C SER A 81 0.27 3.04 -4.03
N ILE A 82 0.07 2.51 -2.82
CA ILE A 82 1.11 2.34 -1.80
C ILE A 82 0.75 1.20 -0.84
N ASP A 83 1.77 0.63 -0.17
CA ASP A 83 1.62 -0.24 1.00
C ASP A 83 1.80 0.58 2.29
N GLN A 84 0.73 1.17 2.81
CA GLN A 84 0.75 1.94 4.05
C GLN A 84 -0.09 1.22 5.10
N GLU A 85 0.51 0.24 5.79
CA GLU A 85 -0.16 -0.61 6.79
C GLU A 85 -0.02 -0.04 8.21
N GLY A 86 0.98 0.78 8.43
CA GLY A 86 1.48 1.21 9.74
C GLY A 86 2.60 0.31 10.27
N GLY A 87 3.30 0.76 11.30
CA GLY A 87 4.42 0.03 11.91
C GLY A 87 5.56 -0.23 10.94
N GLY A 88 6.00 -1.48 10.86
CA GLY A 88 7.15 -1.87 10.02
C GLY A 88 6.86 -1.84 8.52
N THR A 89 5.60 -2.06 8.10
CA THR A 89 5.20 -1.97 6.68
C THR A 89 4.58 -0.60 6.42
N ASN A 90 5.48 0.37 6.36
CA ASN A 90 5.14 1.78 6.27
C ASN A 90 6.10 2.44 5.27
N ARG A 91 5.58 2.99 4.16
CA ARG A 91 6.43 3.66 3.16
C ARG A 91 6.59 5.15 3.47
N LEU A 92 5.54 5.76 4.01
CA LEU A 92 5.55 7.15 4.45
C LEU A 92 6.05 7.19 5.91
N LYS A 93 7.37 7.16 6.09
CA LYS A 93 8.04 7.05 7.39
C LYS A 93 8.26 8.42 8.05
N PRO A 94 8.37 8.49 9.39
CA PRO A 94 8.77 9.71 10.10
C PRO A 94 10.11 10.28 9.64
N ASP A 95 11.06 9.43 9.22
CA ASP A 95 12.35 9.84 8.66
C ASP A 95 12.21 10.77 7.43
N TYR A 96 11.10 10.71 6.74
CA TYR A 96 10.77 11.58 5.59
C TYR A 96 9.87 12.76 5.97
N GLY A 97 9.54 12.92 7.27
CA GLY A 97 8.67 13.99 7.78
C GLY A 97 7.17 13.64 7.78
N PHE A 98 6.81 12.37 7.65
CA PHE A 98 5.42 11.91 7.79
C PHE A 98 5.06 11.57 9.25
N PRO A 99 3.76 11.53 9.60
CA PRO A 99 3.33 11.10 10.93
C PRO A 99 3.77 9.66 11.24
N GLU A 100 4.17 9.42 12.49
CA GLU A 100 4.36 8.07 12.98
C GLU A 100 3.02 7.34 13.11
N THR A 101 2.98 6.07 12.70
CA THR A 101 1.80 5.22 12.83
C THR A 101 2.20 3.89 13.47
N PRO A 102 1.48 3.43 14.51
CA PRO A 102 1.75 2.14 15.15
C PRO A 102 1.47 0.97 14.19
N SER A 103 1.88 -0.24 14.57
CA SER A 103 1.59 -1.44 13.79
C SER A 103 0.11 -1.81 13.84
N TRP A 104 -0.36 -2.49 12.80
CA TRP A 104 -1.73 -3.01 12.75
C TRP A 104 -2.02 -4.01 13.89
N ASN A 105 -1.02 -4.79 14.31
CA ASN A 105 -1.07 -5.66 15.47
C ASN A 105 -1.33 -4.87 16.78
N HIS A 106 -0.69 -3.72 16.93
CA HIS A 106 -0.91 -2.87 18.12
C HIS A 106 -2.37 -2.40 18.21
N MET A 107 -3.01 -2.08 17.07
CA MET A 107 -4.44 -1.72 17.06
C MET A 107 -5.33 -2.88 17.52
N GLY A 108 -5.02 -4.10 17.10
CA GLY A 108 -5.73 -5.29 17.56
C GLY A 108 -5.54 -5.59 19.06
N LEU A 109 -4.34 -5.35 19.59
CA LEU A 109 -4.05 -5.51 21.01
C LEU A 109 -4.78 -4.48 21.90
N LEU A 110 -4.95 -3.26 21.40
CA LEU A 110 -5.75 -2.23 22.09
C LEU A 110 -7.24 -2.56 22.05
N ASP A 111 -7.71 -3.27 21.04
CA ASP A 111 -9.11 -3.64 20.79
C ASP A 111 -10.09 -2.48 21.02
N ASN A 112 -9.76 -1.31 20.45
CA ASN A 112 -10.50 -0.06 20.64
C ASN A 112 -10.79 0.61 19.29
N ASP A 113 -12.07 0.66 18.90
CA ASP A 113 -12.51 1.21 17.61
C ASP A 113 -12.16 2.69 17.44
N LEU A 114 -12.23 3.49 18.51
CA LEU A 114 -11.89 4.90 18.46
C LEU A 114 -10.39 5.10 18.17
N MET A 115 -9.52 4.32 18.79
CA MET A 115 -8.10 4.36 18.52
C MET A 115 -7.79 3.89 17.10
N THR A 116 -8.48 2.85 16.62
CA THR A 116 -8.37 2.38 15.23
C THR A 116 -8.85 3.45 14.24
N GLN A 117 -9.92 4.17 14.56
CA GLN A 117 -10.40 5.27 13.74
C GLN A 117 -9.36 6.40 13.65
N GLN A 118 -8.79 6.84 14.77
CA GLN A 118 -7.77 7.88 14.79
C GLN A 118 -6.52 7.48 13.99
N PHE A 119 -6.04 6.25 14.17
CA PHE A 119 -4.96 5.66 13.40
C PHE A 119 -5.26 5.68 11.89
N SER A 120 -6.45 5.19 11.52
CA SER A 120 -6.87 5.08 10.12
C SER A 120 -7.06 6.46 9.47
N GLN A 121 -7.59 7.44 10.20
CA GLN A 121 -7.74 8.82 9.74
C GLN A 121 -6.37 9.48 9.50
N THR A 122 -5.38 9.22 10.36
CA THR A 122 -4.02 9.71 10.17
C THR A 122 -3.43 9.17 8.86
N ILE A 123 -3.57 7.87 8.59
CA ILE A 123 -3.13 7.27 7.33
C ILE A 123 -3.89 7.89 6.16
N ALA A 124 -5.22 7.92 6.22
CA ALA A 124 -6.07 8.36 5.13
C ALA A 124 -5.82 9.83 4.73
N SER A 125 -5.72 10.73 5.73
CA SER A 125 -5.42 12.15 5.46
C SER A 125 -4.01 12.33 4.86
N THR A 126 -3.02 11.61 5.38
CA THR A 126 -1.65 11.64 4.85
C THR A 126 -1.59 11.19 3.38
N LEU A 127 -2.30 10.12 3.03
CA LEU A 127 -2.38 9.62 1.65
C LEU A 127 -3.06 10.65 0.73
N ASN A 128 -4.20 11.19 1.17
CA ASN A 128 -4.94 12.20 0.41
C ASN A 128 -4.11 13.47 0.17
N ASP A 129 -3.41 13.96 1.18
CA ASP A 129 -2.54 15.15 1.07
C ASP A 129 -1.39 14.94 0.08
N CYS A 130 -0.95 13.69 -0.10
CA CYS A 130 0.07 13.29 -1.06
C CYS A 130 -0.47 12.96 -2.46
N GLY A 131 -1.79 13.01 -2.67
CA GLY A 131 -2.42 12.64 -3.95
C GLY A 131 -2.37 11.13 -4.24
N ILE A 132 -2.20 10.30 -3.22
CA ILE A 132 -2.26 8.82 -3.30
C ILE A 132 -3.72 8.43 -3.11
N ASN A 133 -4.27 7.61 -4.02
CA ASN A 133 -5.70 7.27 -4.05
C ASN A 133 -6.00 5.78 -3.87
N VAL A 134 -4.96 4.93 -3.74
CA VAL A 134 -5.11 3.49 -3.44
C VAL A 134 -4.15 3.09 -2.34
N ASN A 135 -4.64 2.37 -1.33
CA ASN A 135 -3.81 1.76 -0.30
C ASN A 135 -4.00 0.24 -0.29
N PHE A 136 -2.92 -0.52 -0.46
CA PHE A 136 -2.92 -1.97 -0.29
C PHE A 136 -2.91 -2.35 1.21
N ALA A 137 -4.00 -2.02 1.88
CA ALA A 137 -4.34 -2.28 3.27
C ALA A 137 -5.87 -2.21 3.45
N PRO A 138 -6.44 -2.82 4.51
CA PRO A 138 -5.77 -3.45 5.65
C PRO A 138 -5.31 -4.88 5.37
N VAL A 139 -4.41 -5.37 6.25
CA VAL A 139 -4.07 -6.80 6.30
C VAL A 139 -5.20 -7.54 7.02
N LEU A 140 -5.78 -8.54 6.33
CA LEU A 140 -6.90 -9.37 6.82
C LEU A 140 -6.43 -10.73 7.31
N ASP A 141 -5.14 -11.05 7.13
CA ASP A 141 -4.54 -12.28 7.64
C ASP A 141 -4.64 -12.36 9.17
N LEU A 142 -4.88 -13.56 9.67
CA LEU A 142 -4.90 -13.83 11.11
C LEU A 142 -3.47 -13.93 11.66
N ASP A 143 -3.31 -13.58 12.93
CA ASP A 143 -2.05 -13.72 13.67
C ASP A 143 -1.88 -15.16 14.17
N TYR A 144 -0.94 -15.88 13.57
CA TYR A 144 -0.54 -17.23 14.00
C TYR A 144 0.78 -17.23 14.79
N GLY A 145 1.21 -16.06 15.28
CA GLY A 145 2.40 -15.91 16.10
C GLY A 145 3.68 -15.63 15.33
N ASP A 146 4.76 -15.47 16.08
CA ASP A 146 6.06 -14.98 15.57
C ASP A 146 6.82 -15.99 14.70
N ASP A 147 6.35 -17.23 14.61
CA ASP A 147 6.90 -18.24 13.70
C ASP A 147 6.44 -18.02 12.23
N THR A 148 5.42 -17.20 12.03
CA THR A 148 4.91 -16.83 10.69
C THR A 148 5.46 -15.50 10.22
N VAL A 149 5.54 -15.30 8.90
CA VAL A 149 6.03 -14.03 8.32
C VAL A 149 5.16 -12.84 8.71
N ILE A 150 3.85 -13.01 8.69
CA ILE A 150 2.87 -11.97 9.01
C ILE A 150 2.89 -11.63 10.50
N GLY A 151 2.88 -12.64 11.37
CA GLY A 151 2.91 -12.44 12.83
C GLY A 151 4.24 -11.84 13.31
N LYS A 152 5.37 -12.38 12.85
CA LYS A 152 6.72 -11.85 13.15
C LYS A 152 6.86 -10.37 12.78
N ALA A 153 6.29 -9.97 11.66
CA ALA A 153 6.32 -8.58 11.18
C ALA A 153 5.26 -7.68 11.84
N LYS A 154 4.45 -8.21 12.78
CA LYS A 154 3.37 -7.48 13.47
C LYS A 154 2.36 -6.84 12.52
N ARG A 155 2.10 -7.52 11.39
CA ARG A 155 1.20 -7.07 10.33
C ARG A 155 -0.24 -7.56 10.50
N ALA A 156 -0.48 -8.68 11.20
CA ALA A 156 -1.82 -9.15 11.51
C ALA A 156 -2.42 -8.39 12.71
N ASN A 157 -3.69 -8.01 12.60
CA ASN A 157 -4.40 -7.31 13.67
C ASN A 157 -4.64 -8.21 14.89
N SER A 158 -5.17 -9.41 14.66
CA SER A 158 -5.55 -10.36 15.71
C SER A 158 -5.56 -11.80 15.18
N ASN A 159 -5.54 -12.77 16.11
CA ASN A 159 -5.81 -14.18 15.80
C ASN A 159 -7.32 -14.49 15.77
N LEU A 160 -8.18 -13.54 16.15
CA LEU A 160 -9.63 -13.68 16.17
C LEU A 160 -10.26 -13.04 14.91
N PRO A 161 -10.92 -13.83 14.03
CA PRO A 161 -11.56 -13.30 12.82
C PRO A 161 -12.53 -12.13 13.08
N LYS A 162 -13.27 -12.20 14.20
CA LYS A 162 -14.22 -11.16 14.58
C LYS A 162 -13.53 -9.82 14.82
N THR A 163 -12.41 -9.81 15.55
CA THR A 163 -11.62 -8.61 15.83
C THR A 163 -11.02 -8.05 14.54
N VAL A 164 -10.44 -8.91 13.68
CA VAL A 164 -9.92 -8.49 12.37
C VAL A 164 -11.00 -7.81 11.53
N VAL A 165 -12.20 -8.39 11.45
CA VAL A 165 -13.33 -7.82 10.69
C VAL A 165 -13.76 -6.47 11.28
N GLN A 166 -13.88 -6.37 12.62
CA GLN A 166 -14.27 -5.15 13.32
C GLN A 166 -13.33 -3.99 12.99
N HIS A 167 -12.02 -4.15 13.25
CA HIS A 167 -11.02 -3.11 13.01
C HIS A 167 -10.85 -2.79 11.52
N SER A 168 -10.91 -3.81 10.65
CA SER A 168 -10.80 -3.60 9.21
C SER A 168 -11.97 -2.78 8.64
N ARG A 169 -13.19 -2.93 9.16
CA ARG A 169 -14.33 -2.09 8.77
C ARG A 169 -14.08 -0.62 9.11
N VAL A 170 -13.57 -0.34 10.31
CA VAL A 170 -13.22 1.03 10.73
C VAL A 170 -12.15 1.62 9.81
N PHE A 171 -11.09 0.84 9.53
CA PHE A 171 -10.00 1.25 8.66
C PHE A 171 -10.50 1.57 7.23
N ILE A 172 -11.26 0.65 6.62
CA ILE A 172 -11.82 0.81 5.27
C ILE A 172 -12.74 2.03 5.19
N GLN A 173 -13.58 2.24 6.22
CA GLN A 173 -14.47 3.39 6.27
C GLN A 173 -13.70 4.72 6.32
N SER A 174 -12.66 4.80 7.15
CA SER A 174 -11.80 5.99 7.25
C SER A 174 -11.09 6.32 5.92
N LEU A 175 -10.60 5.31 5.20
CA LEU A 175 -10.01 5.50 3.89
C LEU A 175 -11.05 6.00 2.88
N LYS A 176 -12.23 5.38 2.85
CA LYS A 176 -13.33 5.76 1.96
C LYS A 176 -13.77 7.21 2.17
N GLU A 177 -13.87 7.67 3.41
CA GLU A 177 -14.23 9.04 3.76
C GLU A 177 -13.20 10.07 3.27
N ASN A 178 -11.97 9.63 3.01
CA ASN A 178 -10.89 10.44 2.44
C ASN A 178 -10.66 10.15 0.94
N ASN A 179 -11.60 9.51 0.24
CA ASN A 179 -11.52 9.14 -1.17
C ASN A 179 -10.34 8.21 -1.52
N ILE A 180 -9.88 7.38 -0.58
CA ILE A 180 -8.84 6.39 -0.80
C ILE A 180 -9.49 5.01 -0.99
N ILE A 181 -9.13 4.34 -2.07
CA ILE A 181 -9.51 2.94 -2.32
C ILE A 181 -8.66 2.05 -1.43
N SER A 182 -9.29 1.23 -0.60
CA SER A 182 -8.62 0.20 0.21
C SER A 182 -8.63 -1.15 -0.50
N CYS A 183 -7.54 -1.91 -0.36
CA CYS A 183 -7.42 -3.27 -0.89
C CYS A 183 -6.97 -4.21 0.23
N GLY A 184 -7.91 -5.00 0.76
CA GLY A 184 -7.62 -6.01 1.77
C GLY A 184 -6.71 -7.11 1.23
N LYS A 185 -5.77 -7.59 2.06
CA LYS A 185 -4.75 -8.57 1.67
C LYS A 185 -4.45 -9.55 2.81
N HIS A 186 -3.95 -10.75 2.52
CA HIS A 186 -3.45 -11.27 1.24
C HIS A 186 -4.34 -12.44 0.77
N PHE A 187 -5.14 -12.27 -0.24
CA PHE A 187 -5.94 -13.37 -0.77
C PHE A 187 -5.03 -14.43 -1.44
N PRO A 188 -5.26 -15.74 -1.22
CA PRO A 188 -6.33 -16.37 -0.42
C PRO A 188 -6.05 -16.45 1.09
N GLY A 189 -4.92 -15.96 1.59
CA GLY A 189 -4.48 -15.92 2.97
C GLY A 189 -3.00 -16.26 3.10
N GLN A 190 -2.26 -15.52 3.94
CA GLN A 190 -0.83 -15.72 4.21
C GLN A 190 -0.53 -15.86 5.71
N GLY A 191 -1.54 -15.74 6.58
CA GLY A 191 -1.34 -15.69 8.03
C GLY A 191 -0.61 -16.91 8.60
N SER A 192 -0.94 -18.12 8.11
CA SER A 192 -0.34 -19.39 8.55
C SER A 192 0.92 -19.81 7.77
N ALA A 193 1.44 -18.95 6.88
CA ALA A 193 2.61 -19.29 6.08
C ALA A 193 3.92 -19.15 6.90
N PHE A 194 4.73 -20.21 6.94
CA PHE A 194 6.02 -20.26 7.65
C PHE A 194 7.20 -19.76 6.80
N GLY A 195 7.03 -19.47 5.53
CA GLY A 195 8.06 -19.01 4.62
C GLY A 195 7.77 -17.62 4.07
N ASP A 196 8.82 -16.91 3.68
CA ASP A 196 8.73 -15.63 3.02
C ASP A 196 8.64 -15.83 1.49
N THR A 197 7.50 -15.47 0.89
CA THR A 197 7.26 -15.58 -0.55
C THR A 197 8.21 -14.75 -1.41
N HIS A 198 8.90 -13.75 -0.84
CA HIS A 198 9.97 -13.00 -1.51
C HIS A 198 11.28 -13.80 -1.64
N LYS A 199 11.44 -14.87 -0.86
CA LYS A 199 12.66 -15.70 -0.81
C LYS A 199 12.48 -17.08 -1.45
N GLY A 200 11.24 -17.48 -1.74
CA GLY A 200 10.92 -18.78 -2.32
C GLY A 200 9.44 -19.13 -2.22
N SER A 201 9.08 -20.33 -2.71
CA SER A 201 7.72 -20.83 -2.56
C SER A 201 7.45 -21.21 -1.09
N THR A 202 6.29 -20.81 -0.60
CA THR A 202 5.79 -21.20 0.72
C THR A 202 4.53 -22.04 0.58
N ASN A 203 4.40 -23.04 1.44
CA ASN A 203 3.20 -23.88 1.49
C ASN A 203 2.36 -23.50 2.72
N ILE A 204 1.06 -23.45 2.53
CA ILE A 204 0.08 -23.40 3.59
C ILE A 204 -0.47 -24.81 3.73
N SER A 205 -0.27 -25.43 4.88
CA SER A 205 -0.72 -26.81 5.16
C SER A 205 -2.16 -26.88 5.67
N ASP A 206 -2.75 -25.73 5.98
CA ASP A 206 -4.13 -25.66 6.44
C ASP A 206 -5.10 -25.96 5.28
N THR A 207 -6.04 -26.86 5.52
CA THR A 207 -7.15 -27.15 4.61
C THR A 207 -8.36 -26.31 4.98
N TRP A 208 -9.09 -25.86 4.00
CA TRP A 208 -10.37 -25.14 4.14
C TRP A 208 -11.46 -26.06 4.63
#